data_ecf77c998b486ea9e54f88c40770f1a7
#
_entry.id   ecf77c998b486ea9e54f88c40770f1a7
#
_cell.length_a   1.000
_cell.length_b   1.000
_cell.length_c   1.000
_cell.angle_alpha   90.00
_cell.angle_beta   90.00
_cell.angle_gamma   90.00
#
_symmetry.space_group_name_H-M   'P 1'
#
loop_
_entity.id
_entity.type
_entity.pdbx_description
1 polymer ?
#
loop_
_entity_poly.entity_id
_entity_poly.type
_entity_poly.pdbx_seq_one_letter_code
_entity_poly.pdbx_strand_id
1 'polypeptide(L)'
;MTQFINDKESLVTEAIDGLLAASGGSLRRLDGYPHIKVVYRAERDKSKVALLSGGGSGHEPSHAGFVGKGMLTAAVCGEVFASPSVEAVLAGILAVTGDAGCLLIVKNYTGDRLNFGLAAERARALGKQVEMVVVDDDIALPDLPQPRGLAGTLFVHKIAGAAAEAGQSLQAVTEIARNVITNTASIGMSLDTCTVPGAQKEDRIAEGHAELGLGIHGEPGVQQVALSNAASAMQMVLEQLKSKLAQDSRLVVMLNNLGGTTPLEMSVLTNELCKSALCNNVEFIIGPALLMTSLDMHGFSVSVLPVNDEQVAALKTPVQMSAWPMMQSIERGTAIVERLPDGLTPVAPIASDNASTRATITSICDLLEAAESTLNELDAKSGDGDTGSTLATAARALKGSLDQMPLADLTQLMPALGNELSQTMGGSSGVILAIFFNATGDACARGLPIEKALSEGLDRVSQVGGAVKGDRTMIDALQPALGSLSSGVAAAAEAARKGADSTAKIGKAKAGRAAYVPEDNLLGHNDPGAEAVALVFEGLANCS
;
A
#
# COMPACT_ATOMS: atom_id res chain seq x y z
N MET A 1 11.10 -4.75 -18.69
CA MET A 1 10.90 -4.00 -17.42
C MET A 1 12.14 -4.18 -16.58
N THR A 2 12.65 -3.15 -15.92
CA THR A 2 13.87 -3.25 -15.09
C THR A 2 13.47 -3.76 -13.71
N GLN A 3 14.10 -4.84 -13.24
CA GLN A 3 13.89 -5.45 -11.92
C GLN A 3 15.20 -5.40 -11.13
N PHE A 4 15.12 -5.43 -9.80
CA PHE A 4 16.31 -5.52 -8.93
C PHE A 4 16.84 -6.96 -8.88
N ILE A 5 17.34 -7.44 -10.00
CA ILE A 5 17.98 -8.76 -10.15
C ILE A 5 19.32 -8.56 -10.87
N ASN A 6 20.30 -9.42 -10.57
CA ASN A 6 21.57 -9.42 -11.28
C ASN A 6 21.44 -10.23 -12.57
N ASP A 7 21.01 -11.48 -12.43
CA ASP A 7 20.98 -12.48 -13.48
C ASP A 7 19.80 -13.43 -13.25
N LYS A 8 19.15 -13.87 -14.31
CA LYS A 8 18.00 -14.75 -14.25
C LYS A 8 18.36 -16.14 -13.72
N GLU A 9 19.52 -16.65 -14.13
CA GLU A 9 20.01 -17.98 -13.80
C GLU A 9 20.45 -18.09 -12.33
N SER A 10 20.95 -16.99 -11.75
CA SER A 10 21.39 -16.93 -10.34
C SER A 10 20.32 -16.43 -9.38
N LEU A 11 19.19 -15.94 -9.86
CA LEU A 11 18.17 -15.23 -9.08
C LEU A 11 17.76 -15.98 -7.80
N VAL A 12 17.34 -17.24 -7.93
CA VAL A 12 16.88 -18.04 -6.78
C VAL A 12 18.03 -18.32 -5.81
N THR A 13 19.21 -18.55 -6.35
CA THR A 13 20.44 -18.75 -5.58
C THR A 13 20.77 -17.54 -4.72
N GLU A 14 20.80 -16.37 -5.34
CA GLU A 14 21.11 -15.10 -4.67
C GLU A 14 20.02 -14.72 -3.65
N ALA A 15 18.76 -14.99 -3.95
CA ALA A 15 17.66 -14.77 -3.02
C ALA A 15 17.79 -15.63 -1.76
N ILE A 16 18.15 -16.91 -1.91
CA ILE A 16 18.42 -17.81 -0.78
C ILE A 16 19.64 -17.35 0.01
N ASP A 17 20.73 -16.95 -0.65
CA ASP A 17 21.94 -16.44 0.02
C ASP A 17 21.62 -15.17 0.83
N GLY A 18 20.79 -14.27 0.29
CA GLY A 18 20.29 -13.11 1.00
C GLY A 18 19.48 -13.47 2.25
N LEU A 19 18.55 -14.43 2.12
CA LEU A 19 17.78 -14.95 3.24
C LEU A 19 18.68 -15.55 4.33
N LEU A 20 19.67 -16.36 3.95
CA LEU A 20 20.61 -16.96 4.89
C LEU A 20 21.44 -15.91 5.60
N ALA A 21 21.97 -14.92 4.87
CA ALA A 21 22.75 -13.83 5.45
C ALA A 21 21.93 -13.02 6.47
N ALA A 22 20.64 -12.79 6.20
CA ALA A 22 19.75 -12.05 7.09
C ALA A 22 19.20 -12.90 8.27
N SER A 23 19.44 -14.22 8.30
CA SER A 23 18.84 -15.13 9.29
C SER A 23 19.48 -15.10 10.67
N GLY A 24 20.57 -14.35 10.87
CA GLY A 24 21.32 -14.38 12.11
C GLY A 24 21.91 -15.77 12.47
N GLY A 25 22.11 -16.62 11.47
CA GLY A 25 22.66 -17.97 11.65
C GLY A 25 21.60 -19.03 12.03
N SER A 26 20.32 -18.68 12.06
CA SER A 26 19.22 -19.62 12.37
C SER A 26 18.92 -20.58 11.21
N LEU A 27 19.31 -20.23 10.00
CA LEU A 27 19.12 -21.01 8.79
C LEU A 27 20.44 -21.51 8.21
N ARG A 28 20.37 -22.62 7.51
CA ARG A 28 21.47 -23.23 6.74
C ARG A 28 20.94 -23.77 5.43
N ARG A 29 21.83 -24.02 4.46
CA ARG A 29 21.54 -24.74 3.22
C ARG A 29 22.33 -26.05 3.17
N LEU A 30 21.86 -27.01 2.37
CA LEU A 30 22.64 -28.20 2.09
C LEU A 30 23.82 -27.88 1.16
N ASP A 31 24.90 -28.63 1.32
CA ASP A 31 25.96 -28.71 0.33
C ASP A 31 25.43 -29.42 -0.94
N GLY A 32 25.86 -28.98 -2.12
CA GLY A 32 25.26 -29.43 -3.40
C GLY A 32 24.44 -28.35 -4.10
N TYR A 33 24.31 -27.21 -3.46
CA TYR A 33 23.86 -25.97 -4.08
C TYR A 33 24.79 -25.58 -5.26
N PRO A 34 24.27 -25.06 -6.39
CA PRO A 34 22.91 -24.57 -6.59
C PRO A 34 21.89 -25.61 -7.06
N HIS A 35 22.29 -26.80 -7.43
CA HIS A 35 21.38 -27.82 -8.00
C HIS A 35 20.39 -28.36 -6.97
N ILE A 36 20.80 -28.43 -5.68
CA ILE A 36 19.96 -28.77 -4.54
C ILE A 36 19.78 -27.53 -3.68
N LYS A 37 18.63 -26.87 -3.79
CA LYS A 37 18.29 -25.65 -3.08
C LYS A 37 17.43 -25.98 -1.87
N VAL A 38 18.04 -26.45 -0.77
CA VAL A 38 17.33 -26.79 0.47
C VAL A 38 17.76 -25.87 1.59
N VAL A 39 16.81 -25.10 2.12
CA VAL A 39 16.97 -24.28 3.32
C VAL A 39 16.42 -25.05 4.51
N TYR A 40 17.16 -25.10 5.63
CA TYR A 40 16.74 -25.81 6.82
C TYR A 40 17.20 -25.11 8.11
N ARG A 41 16.54 -25.43 9.22
CA ARG A 41 16.86 -24.87 10.56
C ARG A 41 18.27 -25.31 10.99
N ALA A 42 19.09 -24.35 11.44
CA ALA A 42 20.43 -24.64 11.98
C ALA A 42 20.32 -25.54 13.23
N GLU A 43 19.38 -25.21 14.13
CA GLU A 43 19.05 -26.03 15.29
C GLU A 43 17.80 -26.86 14.99
N ARG A 44 17.93 -28.17 15.06
CA ARG A 44 16.82 -29.10 14.85
C ARG A 44 16.92 -30.29 15.80
N ASP A 45 15.80 -30.56 16.45
CA ASP A 45 15.65 -31.71 17.33
C ASP A 45 15.14 -32.90 16.51
N LYS A 46 16.00 -33.88 16.24
CA LYS A 46 15.66 -35.06 15.46
C LYS A 46 14.74 -36.05 16.19
N SER A 47 14.48 -35.83 17.48
CA SER A 47 13.46 -36.59 18.23
C SER A 47 12.03 -36.12 17.96
N LYS A 48 11.87 -35.01 17.26
CA LYS A 48 10.59 -34.44 16.82
C LYS A 48 10.32 -34.69 15.35
N VAL A 49 9.04 -34.69 14.98
CA VAL A 49 8.61 -34.78 13.58
C VAL A 49 9.17 -33.60 12.79
N ALA A 50 9.88 -33.89 11.71
CA ALA A 50 10.33 -32.87 10.76
C ALA A 50 9.18 -32.48 9.84
N LEU A 51 8.99 -31.17 9.61
CA LEU A 51 8.08 -30.67 8.59
C LEU A 51 8.86 -30.14 7.41
N LEU A 52 8.60 -30.68 6.22
CA LEU A 52 9.23 -30.26 4.99
C LEU A 52 8.17 -29.85 3.97
N SER A 53 8.38 -28.70 3.36
CA SER A 53 7.56 -28.20 2.27
C SER A 53 8.47 -27.65 1.17
N GLY A 54 7.89 -27.07 0.13
CA GLY A 54 8.63 -26.47 -0.97
C GLY A 54 7.76 -26.28 -2.19
N GLY A 55 8.43 -26.05 -3.31
CA GLY A 55 7.82 -25.76 -4.58
C GLY A 55 8.68 -24.79 -5.38
N GLY A 56 8.13 -24.21 -6.43
CA GLY A 56 8.77 -23.13 -7.17
C GLY A 56 9.02 -21.89 -6.31
N SER A 57 10.09 -21.17 -6.62
CA SER A 57 10.33 -19.81 -6.10
C SER A 57 9.43 -18.80 -6.83
N GLY A 58 9.36 -17.55 -6.33
CA GLY A 58 8.42 -16.53 -6.83
C GLY A 58 7.20 -16.34 -5.92
N HIS A 59 7.18 -17.05 -4.79
CA HIS A 59 6.12 -16.99 -3.77
C HIS A 59 6.61 -16.44 -2.43
N GLU A 60 7.79 -15.85 -2.40
CA GLU A 60 8.44 -15.41 -1.17
C GLU A 60 7.50 -14.54 -0.29
N PRO A 61 7.53 -14.79 1.03
CA PRO A 61 8.45 -15.62 1.81
C PRO A 61 8.19 -17.14 1.75
N SER A 62 7.12 -17.61 1.09
CA SER A 62 6.86 -19.05 0.93
C SER A 62 7.89 -19.70 0.01
N HIS A 63 8.57 -20.83 0.40
CA HIS A 63 8.38 -21.50 1.68
C HIS A 63 9.59 -21.29 2.60
N ALA A 64 10.75 -20.87 2.07
CA ALA A 64 12.01 -20.76 2.81
C ALA A 64 11.95 -19.77 3.97
N GLY A 65 11.21 -18.66 3.83
CA GLY A 65 10.99 -17.67 4.90
C GLY A 65 10.16 -18.19 6.09
N PHE A 66 9.52 -19.35 5.94
CA PHE A 66 8.77 -20.03 7.02
C PHE A 66 9.52 -21.20 7.65
N VAL A 67 10.81 -21.35 7.34
CA VAL A 67 11.69 -22.30 8.00
C VAL A 67 12.11 -21.74 9.35
N GLY A 68 11.68 -22.40 10.42
CA GLY A 68 12.00 -22.00 11.79
C GLY A 68 11.13 -22.70 12.83
N LYS A 69 11.47 -22.53 14.11
CA LYS A 69 10.74 -23.16 15.19
C LYS A 69 9.25 -22.73 15.17
N GLY A 70 8.37 -23.70 15.30
CA GLY A 70 6.91 -23.50 15.28
C GLY A 70 6.27 -23.53 13.90
N MET A 71 7.07 -23.71 12.82
CA MET A 71 6.60 -23.92 11.45
C MET A 71 7.47 -25.00 10.75
N LEU A 72 8.10 -24.69 9.61
CA LEU A 72 8.85 -25.70 8.84
C LEU A 72 10.21 -26.02 9.47
N THR A 73 10.65 -27.27 9.31
CA THR A 73 12.02 -27.71 9.58
C THR A 73 12.92 -27.45 8.39
N ALA A 74 12.38 -27.63 7.16
CA ALA A 74 13.09 -27.34 5.91
C ALA A 74 12.12 -26.95 4.79
N ALA A 75 12.66 -26.23 3.81
CA ALA A 75 12.00 -25.93 2.54
C ALA A 75 12.91 -26.27 1.36
N VAL A 76 12.33 -26.89 0.34
CA VAL A 76 13.03 -27.21 -0.90
C VAL A 76 12.57 -26.22 -1.96
N CYS A 77 13.50 -25.40 -2.46
CA CYS A 77 13.23 -24.34 -3.42
C CYS A 77 13.53 -24.79 -4.84
N GLY A 78 12.54 -24.71 -5.71
CA GLY A 78 12.69 -24.85 -7.15
C GLY A 78 13.09 -23.55 -7.84
N GLU A 79 13.25 -23.58 -9.15
CA GLU A 79 13.37 -22.36 -9.96
C GLU A 79 12.04 -21.57 -9.94
N VAL A 80 12.05 -20.36 -10.52
CA VAL A 80 10.83 -19.52 -10.52
C VAL A 80 9.67 -20.30 -11.16
N PHE A 81 8.62 -20.50 -10.39
CA PHE A 81 7.39 -21.23 -10.74
C PHE A 81 7.60 -22.70 -11.20
N ALA A 82 8.74 -23.28 -10.90
CA ALA A 82 9.07 -24.66 -11.25
C ALA A 82 9.34 -25.52 -10.01
N SER A 83 8.73 -26.70 -9.97
CA SER A 83 8.92 -27.66 -8.87
C SER A 83 10.38 -28.09 -8.72
N PRO A 84 10.89 -28.26 -7.49
CA PRO A 84 12.23 -28.78 -7.25
C PRO A 84 12.35 -30.24 -7.70
N SER A 85 13.56 -30.67 -8.04
CA SER A 85 13.82 -32.05 -8.46
C SER A 85 13.57 -33.07 -7.35
N VAL A 86 13.34 -34.33 -7.76
CA VAL A 86 13.21 -35.48 -6.82
C VAL A 86 14.42 -35.60 -5.91
N GLU A 87 15.62 -35.39 -6.46
CA GLU A 87 16.90 -35.47 -5.75
C GLU A 87 17.00 -34.36 -4.68
N ALA A 88 16.55 -33.13 -4.99
CA ALA A 88 16.55 -32.02 -4.04
C ALA A 88 15.58 -32.30 -2.87
N VAL A 89 14.38 -32.79 -3.18
CA VAL A 89 13.40 -33.17 -2.15
C VAL A 89 13.91 -34.31 -1.28
N LEU A 90 14.47 -35.36 -1.89
CA LEU A 90 15.07 -36.49 -1.17
C LEU A 90 16.21 -36.03 -0.25
N ALA A 91 17.11 -35.18 -0.75
CA ALA A 91 18.19 -34.62 0.06
C ALA A 91 17.65 -33.86 1.29
N GLY A 92 16.60 -33.05 1.09
CA GLY A 92 15.91 -32.36 2.18
C GLY A 92 15.35 -33.33 3.23
N ILE A 93 14.61 -34.36 2.79
CA ILE A 93 14.05 -35.39 3.68
C ILE A 93 15.17 -36.05 4.51
N LEU A 94 16.21 -36.53 3.85
CA LEU A 94 17.31 -37.25 4.51
C LEU A 94 18.08 -36.39 5.50
N ALA A 95 18.22 -35.09 5.22
CA ALA A 95 18.93 -34.16 6.08
C ALA A 95 18.21 -33.88 7.41
N VAL A 96 16.86 -33.82 7.39
CA VAL A 96 16.09 -33.38 8.56
C VAL A 96 15.37 -34.49 9.30
N THR A 97 15.13 -35.64 8.66
CA THR A 97 14.36 -36.74 9.25
C THR A 97 15.15 -37.50 10.28
N GLY A 98 14.65 -37.50 11.53
CA GLY A 98 15.10 -38.37 12.62
C GLY A 98 14.17 -39.59 12.80
N ASP A 99 14.21 -40.18 13.99
CA ASP A 99 13.40 -41.36 14.32
C ASP A 99 11.90 -41.04 14.44
N ALA A 100 11.54 -39.80 14.76
CA ALA A 100 10.15 -39.33 14.79
C ALA A 100 9.49 -39.20 13.41
N GLY A 101 10.27 -39.28 12.33
CA GLY A 101 9.77 -39.19 10.96
C GLY A 101 9.65 -37.80 10.40
N CYS A 102 9.08 -37.71 9.19
CA CYS A 102 8.91 -36.47 8.44
C CYS A 102 7.51 -36.40 7.81
N LEU A 103 6.87 -35.24 7.93
CA LEU A 103 5.66 -34.91 7.19
C LEU A 103 6.01 -33.95 6.04
N LEU A 104 5.65 -34.32 4.82
CA LEU A 104 5.72 -33.46 3.62
C LEU A 104 4.37 -32.74 3.47
N ILE A 105 4.42 -31.41 3.37
CA ILE A 105 3.25 -30.56 3.10
C ILE A 105 3.42 -30.00 1.70
N VAL A 106 2.59 -30.45 0.76
CA VAL A 106 2.76 -30.22 -0.68
C VAL A 106 1.53 -29.52 -1.23
N LYS A 107 1.72 -28.42 -1.98
CA LYS A 107 0.63 -27.78 -2.72
C LYS A 107 0.18 -28.68 -3.88
N ASN A 108 -1.12 -28.65 -4.19
CA ASN A 108 -1.74 -29.53 -5.19
C ASN A 108 -1.43 -29.10 -6.64
N TYR A 109 -0.14 -29.09 -6.98
CA TYR A 109 0.34 -28.94 -8.35
C TYR A 109 0.96 -30.24 -8.85
N THR A 110 0.76 -30.58 -10.11
CA THR A 110 1.18 -31.88 -10.67
C THR A 110 2.68 -32.12 -10.49
N GLY A 111 3.53 -31.13 -10.79
CA GLY A 111 4.98 -31.24 -10.63
C GLY A 111 5.37 -31.49 -9.17
N ASP A 112 4.82 -30.71 -8.25
CA ASP A 112 5.12 -30.84 -6.81
C ASP A 112 4.68 -32.22 -6.30
N ARG A 113 3.47 -32.66 -6.61
CA ARG A 113 2.98 -33.99 -6.18
C ARG A 113 3.85 -35.14 -6.70
N LEU A 114 4.26 -35.09 -7.96
CA LEU A 114 5.10 -36.14 -8.54
C LEU A 114 6.50 -36.16 -7.93
N ASN A 115 7.14 -35.00 -7.83
CA ASN A 115 8.52 -34.92 -7.35
C ASN A 115 8.62 -35.25 -5.85
N PHE A 116 7.72 -34.67 -5.03
CA PHE A 116 7.68 -34.97 -3.59
C PHE A 116 7.21 -36.41 -3.32
N GLY A 117 6.24 -36.93 -4.08
CA GLY A 117 5.76 -38.29 -3.95
C GLY A 117 6.85 -39.33 -4.21
N LEU A 118 7.57 -39.20 -5.33
CA LEU A 118 8.67 -40.10 -5.65
C LEU A 118 9.83 -40.00 -4.67
N ALA A 119 10.15 -38.79 -4.20
CA ALA A 119 11.16 -38.60 -3.15
C ALA A 119 10.76 -39.27 -1.83
N ALA A 120 9.48 -39.19 -1.46
CA ALA A 120 8.94 -39.85 -0.27
C ALA A 120 9.05 -41.38 -0.37
N GLU A 121 8.74 -41.99 -1.54
CA GLU A 121 8.89 -43.41 -1.80
C GLU A 121 10.34 -43.85 -1.65
N ARG A 122 11.29 -43.11 -2.27
CA ARG A 122 12.71 -43.36 -2.14
C ARG A 122 13.22 -43.24 -0.70
N ALA A 123 12.75 -42.25 0.04
CA ALA A 123 13.11 -42.08 1.45
C ALA A 123 12.59 -43.23 2.33
N ARG A 124 11.36 -43.71 2.07
CA ARG A 124 10.81 -44.91 2.74
C ARG A 124 11.61 -46.16 2.43
N ALA A 125 12.05 -46.33 1.17
CA ALA A 125 12.94 -47.43 0.77
C ALA A 125 14.31 -47.39 1.47
N LEU A 126 14.75 -46.21 1.90
CA LEU A 126 15.93 -45.99 2.74
C LEU A 126 15.66 -46.09 4.26
N GLY A 127 14.47 -46.58 4.65
CA GLY A 127 14.09 -46.85 6.04
C GLY A 127 13.60 -45.61 6.79
N LYS A 128 13.29 -44.48 6.12
CA LYS A 128 12.74 -43.29 6.77
C LYS A 128 11.22 -43.37 6.87
N GLN A 129 10.69 -42.95 8.01
CA GLN A 129 9.24 -42.76 8.17
C GLN A 129 8.84 -41.41 7.55
N VAL A 130 8.06 -41.44 6.48
CA VAL A 130 7.65 -40.25 5.74
C VAL A 130 6.16 -40.31 5.42
N GLU A 131 5.42 -39.32 5.85
CA GLU A 131 4.04 -39.07 5.44
C GLU A 131 3.97 -37.88 4.50
N MET A 132 2.91 -37.81 3.69
CA MET A 132 2.67 -36.69 2.78
C MET A 132 1.20 -36.28 2.84
N VAL A 133 0.97 -34.98 2.89
CA VAL A 133 -0.35 -34.36 2.72
C VAL A 133 -0.32 -33.39 1.54
N VAL A 134 -1.45 -33.30 0.85
CA VAL A 134 -1.60 -32.42 -0.32
C VAL A 134 -2.61 -31.35 0.03
N VAL A 135 -2.22 -30.09 -0.17
CA VAL A 135 -3.05 -28.91 0.13
C VAL A 135 -3.74 -28.46 -1.16
N ASP A 136 -5.06 -28.39 -1.11
CA ASP A 136 -5.97 -28.11 -2.20
C ASP A 136 -7.05 -27.08 -1.82
N ASP A 137 -6.63 -26.03 -1.14
CA ASP A 137 -7.48 -25.02 -0.51
C ASP A 137 -8.17 -24.04 -1.48
N ASP A 138 -7.82 -24.06 -2.76
CA ASP A 138 -8.42 -23.18 -3.77
C ASP A 138 -9.87 -23.59 -4.12
N ILE A 139 -10.81 -22.69 -3.86
CA ILE A 139 -12.23 -22.94 -4.13
C ILE A 139 -12.73 -22.33 -5.45
N ALA A 140 -11.86 -21.67 -6.21
CA ALA A 140 -12.26 -20.90 -7.38
C ALA A 140 -12.81 -21.79 -8.51
N LEU A 141 -12.32 -23.01 -8.65
CA LEU A 141 -12.64 -23.93 -9.74
C LEU A 141 -13.25 -25.23 -9.18
N PRO A 142 -14.50 -25.22 -8.70
CA PRO A 142 -15.13 -26.37 -8.02
C PRO A 142 -15.27 -27.62 -8.90
N ASP A 143 -15.32 -27.43 -10.22
CA ASP A 143 -15.48 -28.52 -11.19
C ASP A 143 -14.14 -29.14 -11.63
N LEU A 144 -12.99 -28.58 -11.21
CA LEU A 144 -11.70 -29.19 -11.50
C LEU A 144 -11.47 -30.40 -10.59
N PRO A 145 -11.00 -31.52 -11.18
CA PRO A 145 -10.68 -32.71 -10.39
C PRO A 145 -9.51 -32.49 -9.42
N GLN A 146 -8.77 -31.38 -9.55
CA GLN A 146 -7.58 -31.05 -8.77
C GLN A 146 -7.57 -29.57 -8.41
N PRO A 147 -8.22 -29.16 -7.30
CA PRO A 147 -8.11 -27.78 -6.77
C PRO A 147 -6.65 -27.44 -6.48
N ARG A 148 -6.23 -26.21 -6.75
CA ARG A 148 -4.85 -25.75 -6.52
C ARG A 148 -4.58 -25.54 -5.03
N GLY A 149 -3.29 -25.52 -4.64
CA GLY A 149 -2.86 -25.11 -3.31
C GLY A 149 -2.48 -23.62 -3.31
N LEU A 150 -3.09 -22.84 -2.41
CA LEU A 150 -2.87 -21.40 -2.24
C LEU A 150 -2.33 -21.09 -0.84
N ALA A 151 -2.53 -19.84 -0.37
CA ALA A 151 -1.99 -19.32 0.88
C ALA A 151 -2.51 -20.06 2.14
N GLY A 152 -3.65 -20.74 2.07
CA GLY A 152 -4.15 -21.59 3.15
C GLY A 152 -3.18 -22.70 3.57
N THR A 153 -2.25 -23.07 2.69
CA THR A 153 -1.09 -23.93 3.01
C THR A 153 -0.36 -23.48 4.28
N LEU A 154 -0.35 -22.18 4.57
CA LEU A 154 0.36 -21.62 5.73
C LEU A 154 -0.35 -21.91 7.05
N PHE A 155 -1.67 -22.09 7.06
CA PHE A 155 -2.38 -22.61 8.23
C PHE A 155 -1.88 -24.03 8.56
N VAL A 156 -1.67 -24.86 7.53
CA VAL A 156 -1.14 -26.22 7.71
C VAL A 156 0.27 -26.16 8.28
N HIS A 157 1.16 -25.33 7.73
CA HIS A 157 2.54 -25.15 8.25
C HIS A 157 2.52 -24.74 9.73
N LYS A 158 1.67 -23.80 10.11
CA LYS A 158 1.65 -23.24 11.46
C LYS A 158 1.07 -24.20 12.48
N ILE A 159 -0.08 -24.83 12.18
CA ILE A 159 -0.78 -25.71 13.12
C ILE A 159 -0.03 -27.03 13.26
N ALA A 160 0.39 -27.66 12.15
CA ALA A 160 1.22 -28.87 12.17
C ALA A 160 2.58 -28.59 12.81
N GLY A 161 3.17 -27.39 12.57
CA GLY A 161 4.43 -26.95 13.18
C GLY A 161 4.33 -26.87 14.71
N ALA A 162 3.26 -26.31 15.24
CA ALA A 162 3.01 -26.27 16.67
C ALA A 162 2.87 -27.68 17.27
N ALA A 163 2.15 -28.59 16.61
CA ALA A 163 1.99 -29.98 17.03
C ALA A 163 3.32 -30.75 17.04
N ALA A 164 4.14 -30.58 15.98
CA ALA A 164 5.46 -31.18 15.90
C ALA A 164 6.41 -30.66 16.99
N GLU A 165 6.39 -29.35 17.25
CA GLU A 165 7.20 -28.76 18.33
C GLU A 165 6.74 -29.21 19.73
N ALA A 166 5.46 -29.53 19.91
CA ALA A 166 4.93 -30.14 21.12
C ALA A 166 5.30 -31.64 21.27
N GLY A 167 6.02 -32.23 20.30
CA GLY A 167 6.49 -33.62 20.36
C GLY A 167 5.41 -34.65 20.02
N GLN A 168 4.36 -34.28 19.30
CA GLN A 168 3.35 -35.24 18.86
C GLN A 168 3.90 -36.22 17.82
N SER A 169 3.30 -37.42 17.73
CA SER A 169 3.73 -38.46 16.78
C SER A 169 3.47 -38.04 15.32
N LEU A 170 4.19 -38.66 14.37
CA LEU A 170 4.00 -38.42 12.94
C LEU A 170 2.53 -38.63 12.51
N GLN A 171 1.89 -39.67 13.02
CA GLN A 171 0.48 -39.93 12.74
C GLN A 171 -0.41 -38.79 13.22
N ALA A 172 -0.25 -38.33 14.47
CA ALA A 172 -1.06 -37.26 15.03
C ALA A 172 -0.86 -35.92 14.28
N VAL A 173 0.40 -35.56 13.97
CA VAL A 173 0.73 -34.35 13.18
C VAL A 173 0.11 -34.44 11.78
N THR A 174 0.13 -35.62 11.16
CA THR A 174 -0.47 -35.84 9.84
C THR A 174 -2.00 -35.71 9.85
N GLU A 175 -2.66 -36.26 10.87
CA GLU A 175 -4.12 -36.14 11.06
C GLU A 175 -4.55 -34.69 11.30
N ILE A 176 -3.79 -33.95 12.12
CA ILE A 176 -3.99 -32.51 12.34
C ILE A 176 -3.85 -31.74 11.03
N ALA A 177 -2.80 -32.01 10.24
CA ALA A 177 -2.59 -31.37 8.96
C ALA A 177 -3.75 -31.65 7.99
N ARG A 178 -4.22 -32.89 7.89
CA ARG A 178 -5.38 -33.26 7.05
C ARG A 178 -6.66 -32.54 7.49
N ASN A 179 -6.89 -32.46 8.80
CA ASN A 179 -8.06 -31.72 9.31
C ASN A 179 -8.02 -30.25 8.92
N VAL A 180 -6.87 -29.58 9.04
CA VAL A 180 -6.70 -28.19 8.62
C VAL A 180 -6.94 -28.05 7.11
N ILE A 181 -6.38 -28.94 6.29
CA ILE A 181 -6.56 -28.92 4.81
C ILE A 181 -8.05 -29.00 4.47
N THR A 182 -8.75 -30.00 5.01
CA THR A 182 -10.17 -30.24 4.70
C THR A 182 -11.08 -29.05 5.02
N ASN A 183 -10.69 -28.24 6.02
CA ASN A 183 -11.51 -27.12 6.50
C ASN A 183 -11.02 -25.76 5.99
N THR A 184 -9.90 -25.69 5.27
CA THR A 184 -9.37 -24.43 4.72
C THR A 184 -10.00 -24.14 3.36
N ALA A 185 -10.40 -22.89 3.13
CA ALA A 185 -10.85 -22.41 1.83
C ALA A 185 -10.14 -21.10 1.49
N SER A 186 -9.66 -21.00 0.27
CA SER A 186 -8.93 -19.82 -0.23
C SER A 186 -9.40 -19.40 -1.60
N ILE A 187 -9.40 -18.09 -1.85
CA ILE A 187 -9.64 -17.52 -3.17
C ILE A 187 -8.91 -16.17 -3.29
N GLY A 188 -8.41 -15.85 -4.48
CA GLY A 188 -7.74 -14.60 -4.77
C GLY A 188 -8.44 -13.77 -5.84
N MET A 189 -8.07 -12.48 -5.89
CA MET A 189 -8.43 -11.54 -6.94
C MET A 189 -7.21 -10.70 -7.29
N SER A 190 -7.02 -10.39 -8.58
CA SER A 190 -5.95 -9.50 -9.04
C SER A 190 -6.43 -8.50 -10.08
N LEU A 191 -5.76 -7.35 -10.12
CA LEU A 191 -5.94 -6.30 -11.12
C LEU A 191 -4.96 -6.45 -12.29
N ASP A 192 -3.92 -7.28 -12.11
CA ASP A 192 -2.83 -7.41 -13.05
C ASP A 192 -2.20 -8.80 -12.96
N THR A 193 -1.42 -9.17 -13.96
CA THR A 193 -0.64 -10.42 -13.96
C THR A 193 0.72 -10.22 -13.29
N CYS A 194 1.43 -11.30 -12.99
CA CYS A 194 2.80 -11.22 -12.49
C CYS A 194 3.82 -11.05 -13.63
N THR A 195 5.01 -10.51 -13.29
CA THR A 195 6.14 -10.36 -14.21
C THR A 195 7.19 -11.43 -13.95
N VAL A 196 7.20 -12.49 -14.75
CA VAL A 196 8.24 -13.52 -14.67
C VAL A 196 9.58 -12.94 -15.12
N PRO A 197 10.68 -13.09 -14.36
CA PRO A 197 11.98 -12.54 -14.71
C PRO A 197 12.45 -12.98 -16.11
N GLY A 198 12.79 -12.00 -16.94
CA GLY A 198 13.22 -12.22 -18.33
C GLY A 198 12.10 -12.50 -19.33
N ALA A 199 10.83 -12.47 -18.91
CA ALA A 199 9.66 -12.54 -19.79
C ALA A 199 8.97 -11.18 -19.93
N GLN A 200 8.19 -11.02 -20.97
CA GLN A 200 7.29 -9.87 -21.11
C GLN A 200 6.07 -10.13 -20.23
N LYS A 201 5.64 -9.09 -19.50
CA LYS A 201 4.41 -9.13 -18.70
C LYS A 201 3.20 -9.37 -19.62
N GLU A 202 2.36 -10.28 -19.24
CA GLU A 202 1.12 -10.55 -19.96
C GLU A 202 0.07 -9.48 -19.63
N ASP A 203 -0.53 -8.89 -20.64
CA ASP A 203 -1.60 -7.89 -20.52
C ASP A 203 -2.91 -8.51 -21.00
N ARG A 204 -3.55 -9.32 -20.12
CA ARG A 204 -4.79 -10.03 -20.44
C ARG A 204 -6.01 -9.51 -19.67
N ILE A 205 -5.80 -8.72 -18.62
CA ILE A 205 -6.90 -8.19 -17.81
C ILE A 205 -7.29 -6.83 -18.39
N ALA A 206 -8.54 -6.71 -18.83
CA ALA A 206 -9.03 -5.47 -19.42
C ALA A 206 -9.06 -4.32 -18.39
N GLU A 207 -8.87 -3.10 -18.86
CA GLU A 207 -8.98 -1.91 -18.02
C GLU A 207 -10.33 -1.84 -17.30
N GLY A 208 -10.35 -1.49 -16.03
CA GLY A 208 -11.55 -1.47 -15.18
C GLY A 208 -12.06 -2.85 -14.78
N HIS A 209 -11.30 -3.91 -15.02
CA HIS A 209 -11.62 -5.28 -14.64
C HIS A 209 -10.63 -5.84 -13.64
N ALA A 210 -11.06 -6.88 -12.95
CA ALA A 210 -10.23 -7.72 -12.09
C ALA A 210 -10.42 -9.19 -12.50
N GLU A 211 -9.44 -10.02 -12.21
CA GLU A 211 -9.51 -11.46 -12.41
C GLU A 211 -9.75 -12.16 -11.07
N LEU A 212 -10.88 -12.89 -10.97
CA LEU A 212 -11.27 -13.62 -9.76
C LEU A 212 -10.81 -15.08 -9.85
N GLY A 213 -10.27 -15.62 -8.76
CA GLY A 213 -9.90 -17.02 -8.64
C GLY A 213 -8.68 -17.42 -9.47
N LEU A 214 -7.70 -16.54 -9.60
CA LEU A 214 -6.44 -16.82 -10.30
C LEU A 214 -5.52 -17.72 -9.45
N GLY A 215 -4.58 -18.39 -10.13
CA GLY A 215 -3.52 -19.17 -9.49
C GLY A 215 -2.30 -18.33 -9.12
N ILE A 216 -1.41 -18.92 -8.32
CA ILE A 216 -0.19 -18.24 -7.84
C ILE A 216 0.99 -18.28 -8.83
N HIS A 217 0.88 -18.98 -9.96
CA HIS A 217 1.89 -18.98 -11.03
C HIS A 217 1.46 -18.14 -12.23
N GLY A 218 0.44 -17.26 -12.05
CA GLY A 218 -0.12 -16.45 -13.12
C GLY A 218 -1.14 -17.17 -14.00
N GLU A 219 -1.61 -18.36 -13.59
CA GLU A 219 -2.68 -19.05 -14.32
C GLU A 219 -3.96 -18.24 -14.31
N PRO A 220 -4.70 -18.21 -15.44
CA PRO A 220 -5.96 -17.49 -15.52
C PRO A 220 -6.93 -17.86 -14.40
N GLY A 221 -7.68 -16.87 -13.95
CA GLY A 221 -8.79 -17.05 -13.01
C GLY A 221 -10.03 -17.64 -13.65
N VAL A 222 -11.09 -17.75 -12.86
CA VAL A 222 -12.38 -18.28 -13.31
C VAL A 222 -13.04 -17.34 -14.29
N GLN A 223 -12.96 -16.03 -14.00
CA GLN A 223 -13.58 -14.99 -14.83
C GLN A 223 -12.94 -13.64 -14.59
N GLN A 224 -13.02 -12.79 -15.60
CA GLN A 224 -12.81 -11.36 -15.45
C GLN A 224 -14.13 -10.70 -15.04
N VAL A 225 -14.08 -9.85 -14.04
CA VAL A 225 -15.21 -9.12 -13.48
C VAL A 225 -14.98 -7.62 -13.58
N ALA A 226 -16.01 -6.85 -13.91
CA ALA A 226 -15.93 -5.40 -13.82
C ALA A 226 -15.75 -4.99 -12.36
N LEU A 227 -14.77 -4.16 -12.10
CA LEU A 227 -14.42 -3.70 -10.74
C LEU A 227 -14.71 -2.22 -10.59
N SER A 228 -15.54 -1.86 -9.61
CA SER A 228 -15.87 -0.47 -9.30
C SER A 228 -15.00 0.10 -8.16
N ASN A 229 -14.73 -0.70 -7.13
CA ASN A 229 -13.98 -0.28 -5.95
C ASN A 229 -13.57 -1.47 -5.06
N ALA A 230 -12.82 -1.20 -3.99
CA ALA A 230 -12.34 -2.22 -3.05
C ALA A 230 -13.47 -2.95 -2.31
N ALA A 231 -14.60 -2.28 -2.03
CA ALA A 231 -15.75 -2.90 -1.39
C ALA A 231 -16.35 -4.00 -2.27
N SER A 232 -16.53 -3.73 -3.58
CA SER A 232 -17.02 -4.73 -4.54
C SER A 232 -16.02 -5.88 -4.72
N ALA A 233 -14.72 -5.61 -4.75
CA ALA A 233 -13.69 -6.64 -4.79
C ALA A 233 -13.77 -7.60 -3.61
N MET A 234 -13.77 -7.04 -2.39
CA MET A 234 -13.86 -7.84 -1.17
C MET A 234 -15.18 -8.61 -1.10
N GLN A 235 -16.31 -7.99 -1.46
CA GLN A 235 -17.61 -8.66 -1.46
C GLN A 235 -17.61 -9.89 -2.37
N MET A 236 -17.13 -9.78 -3.61
CA MET A 236 -17.07 -10.92 -4.55
C MET A 236 -16.26 -12.09 -4.01
N VAL A 237 -15.09 -11.80 -3.41
CA VAL A 237 -14.22 -12.81 -2.78
C VAL A 237 -14.95 -13.49 -1.60
N LEU A 238 -15.58 -12.72 -0.72
CA LEU A 238 -16.24 -13.24 0.48
C LEU A 238 -17.52 -14.02 0.16
N GLU A 239 -18.25 -13.67 -0.88
CA GLU A 239 -19.43 -14.42 -1.35
C GLU A 239 -19.04 -15.84 -1.80
N GLN A 240 -17.92 -15.99 -2.49
CA GLN A 240 -17.42 -17.32 -2.86
C GLN A 240 -17.04 -18.13 -1.61
N LEU A 241 -16.29 -17.55 -0.69
CA LEU A 241 -15.87 -18.21 0.55
C LEU A 241 -17.07 -18.63 1.42
N LYS A 242 -18.09 -17.79 1.52
CA LYS A 242 -19.29 -18.07 2.31
C LYS A 242 -19.99 -19.37 1.88
N SER A 243 -19.94 -19.73 0.60
CA SER A 243 -20.55 -20.95 0.06
C SER A 243 -19.93 -22.23 0.63
N LYS A 244 -18.72 -22.16 1.20
CA LYS A 244 -17.95 -23.29 1.75
C LYS A 244 -17.96 -23.35 3.27
N LEU A 245 -18.53 -22.35 3.93
CA LEU A 245 -18.51 -22.24 5.40
C LEU A 245 -19.85 -22.69 5.99
N ALA A 246 -19.79 -23.44 7.10
CA ALA A 246 -20.97 -23.71 7.90
C ALA A 246 -21.42 -22.44 8.63
N GLN A 247 -22.73 -22.30 8.80
CA GLN A 247 -23.31 -21.19 9.55
C GLN A 247 -22.78 -21.20 11.00
N ASP A 248 -22.44 -20.03 11.54
CA ASP A 248 -21.97 -19.84 12.92
C ASP A 248 -20.59 -20.44 13.28
N SER A 249 -19.75 -20.76 12.29
CA SER A 249 -18.37 -21.20 12.55
C SER A 249 -17.51 -20.05 13.09
N ARG A 250 -16.71 -20.32 14.13
CA ARG A 250 -15.62 -19.42 14.56
C ARG A 250 -14.51 -19.45 13.50
N LEU A 251 -14.11 -18.31 12.99
CA LEU A 251 -13.18 -18.22 11.87
C LEU A 251 -11.88 -17.53 12.24
N VAL A 252 -10.79 -18.01 11.67
CA VAL A 252 -9.56 -17.25 11.45
C VAL A 252 -9.47 -16.92 9.97
N VAL A 253 -9.20 -15.66 9.66
CA VAL A 253 -9.00 -15.19 8.30
C VAL A 253 -7.54 -14.82 8.11
N MET A 254 -6.96 -15.21 6.99
CA MET A 254 -5.65 -14.76 6.55
C MET A 254 -5.81 -13.91 5.30
N LEU A 255 -5.32 -12.66 5.37
CA LEU A 255 -5.33 -11.71 4.25
C LEU A 255 -3.91 -11.61 3.68
N ASN A 256 -3.72 -12.19 2.50
CA ASN A 256 -2.45 -12.32 1.83
C ASN A 256 -2.32 -11.32 0.67
N ASN A 257 -1.22 -10.60 0.62
CA ASN A 257 -0.80 -9.75 -0.50
C ASN A 257 -0.08 -10.60 -1.55
N LEU A 258 -0.48 -10.51 -2.81
CA LEU A 258 0.14 -11.28 -3.90
C LEU A 258 1.46 -10.69 -4.43
N GLY A 259 1.91 -9.57 -3.86
CA GLY A 259 3.24 -8.99 -4.13
C GLY A 259 3.21 -7.54 -4.57
N GLY A 260 2.30 -7.15 -5.45
CA GLY A 260 2.21 -5.82 -6.06
C GLY A 260 1.20 -4.86 -5.40
N THR A 261 0.37 -5.33 -4.48
CA THR A 261 -0.62 -4.49 -3.80
C THR A 261 0.02 -3.65 -2.71
N THR A 262 -0.21 -2.34 -2.73
CA THR A 262 0.41 -1.45 -1.75
C THR A 262 -0.12 -1.68 -0.33
N PRO A 263 0.64 -1.35 0.73
CA PRO A 263 0.15 -1.41 2.11
C PRO A 263 -1.12 -0.58 2.35
N LEU A 264 -1.26 0.55 1.64
CA LEU A 264 -2.46 1.41 1.72
C LEU A 264 -3.70 0.66 1.20
N GLU A 265 -3.61 0.04 0.02
CA GLU A 265 -4.70 -0.75 -0.55
C GLU A 265 -5.05 -1.94 0.32
N MET A 266 -4.05 -2.65 0.86
CA MET A 266 -4.27 -3.76 1.78
C MET A 266 -4.99 -3.32 3.06
N SER A 267 -4.74 -2.11 3.56
CA SER A 267 -5.47 -1.52 4.70
C SER A 267 -6.94 -1.22 4.35
N VAL A 268 -7.20 -0.72 3.14
CA VAL A 268 -8.57 -0.51 2.63
C VAL A 268 -9.31 -1.86 2.51
N LEU A 269 -8.67 -2.88 1.93
CA LEU A 269 -9.24 -4.22 1.83
C LEU A 269 -9.53 -4.83 3.21
N THR A 270 -8.64 -4.63 4.19
CA THR A 270 -8.86 -5.06 5.57
C THR A 270 -10.10 -4.40 6.17
N ASN A 271 -10.27 -3.08 5.95
CA ASN A 271 -11.44 -2.35 6.42
C ASN A 271 -12.75 -2.89 5.79
N GLU A 272 -12.74 -3.20 4.49
CA GLU A 272 -13.91 -3.78 3.82
C GLU A 272 -14.21 -5.22 4.29
N LEU A 273 -13.18 -6.02 4.57
CA LEU A 273 -13.34 -7.32 5.24
C LEU A 273 -14.01 -7.14 6.62
N CYS A 274 -13.55 -6.20 7.44
CA CYS A 274 -14.10 -5.95 8.77
C CYS A 274 -15.55 -5.44 8.75
N LYS A 275 -15.97 -4.72 7.72
CA LYS A 275 -17.36 -4.27 7.52
C LYS A 275 -18.29 -5.39 7.02
N SER A 276 -17.75 -6.49 6.51
CA SER A 276 -18.53 -7.55 5.91
C SER A 276 -19.33 -8.36 6.94
N ALA A 277 -20.42 -8.99 6.48
CA ALA A 277 -21.19 -9.89 7.32
C ALA A 277 -20.38 -11.11 7.79
N LEU A 278 -19.38 -11.57 7.01
CA LEU A 278 -18.50 -12.67 7.41
C LEU A 278 -17.68 -12.32 8.66
N CYS A 279 -17.33 -11.05 8.82
CA CYS A 279 -16.55 -10.59 9.97
C CYS A 279 -17.25 -10.85 11.32
N ASN A 280 -18.57 -10.99 11.36
CA ASN A 280 -19.28 -11.36 12.57
C ASN A 280 -18.82 -12.71 13.16
N ASN A 281 -18.31 -13.59 12.32
CA ASN A 281 -17.83 -14.92 12.70
C ASN A 281 -16.30 -14.98 12.83
N VAL A 282 -15.59 -13.95 12.40
CA VAL A 282 -14.12 -13.88 12.46
C VAL A 282 -13.68 -13.49 13.86
N GLU A 283 -12.90 -14.35 14.49
CA GLU A 283 -12.31 -14.11 15.82
C GLU A 283 -10.92 -13.48 15.70
N PHE A 284 -10.14 -13.92 14.70
CA PHE A 284 -8.79 -13.45 14.49
C PHE A 284 -8.48 -13.24 13.01
N ILE A 285 -7.57 -12.29 12.76
CA ILE A 285 -6.97 -12.02 11.47
C ILE A 285 -5.45 -12.25 11.50
N ILE A 286 -4.91 -12.82 10.43
CA ILE A 286 -3.48 -12.93 10.15
C ILE A 286 -3.18 -12.07 8.92
N GLY A 287 -2.28 -11.13 9.05
CA GLY A 287 -2.04 -10.11 8.03
C GLY A 287 -2.88 -8.84 8.24
N PRO A 288 -2.98 -7.96 7.20
CA PRO A 288 -2.48 -8.15 5.83
C PRO A 288 -0.94 -8.22 5.77
N ALA A 289 -0.42 -9.15 4.98
CA ALA A 289 1.02 -9.30 4.81
C ALA A 289 1.38 -10.03 3.49
N LEU A 290 2.63 -9.93 3.08
CA LEU A 290 3.24 -10.79 2.08
C LEU A 290 3.46 -12.16 2.72
N LEU A 291 2.70 -13.18 2.31
CA LEU A 291 2.75 -14.52 2.89
C LEU A 291 3.03 -15.59 1.83
N MET A 292 2.23 -15.62 0.79
CA MET A 292 2.45 -16.43 -0.41
C MET A 292 2.16 -15.55 -1.62
N THR A 293 3.21 -15.00 -2.20
CA THR A 293 3.11 -14.07 -3.32
C THR A 293 3.01 -14.77 -4.67
N SER A 294 2.79 -14.01 -5.71
CA SER A 294 2.98 -14.40 -7.10
C SER A 294 3.84 -13.33 -7.78
N LEU A 295 5.12 -13.27 -7.39
CA LEU A 295 6.06 -12.22 -7.78
C LEU A 295 5.52 -10.82 -7.44
N ASP A 296 5.29 -9.98 -8.45
CA ASP A 296 4.79 -8.60 -8.35
C ASP A 296 3.30 -8.46 -8.68
N MET A 297 2.51 -9.52 -8.59
CA MET A 297 1.08 -9.50 -8.93
C MET A 297 0.30 -8.50 -8.08
N HIS A 298 -0.38 -7.57 -8.73
CA HIS A 298 -1.26 -6.61 -8.07
C HIS A 298 -2.58 -7.26 -7.71
N GLY A 299 -2.63 -7.87 -6.55
CA GLY A 299 -3.79 -8.63 -6.07
C GLY A 299 -3.67 -9.04 -4.62
N PHE A 300 -4.70 -9.70 -4.15
CA PHE A 300 -4.78 -10.25 -2.80
C PHE A 300 -5.49 -11.60 -2.81
N SER A 301 -5.30 -12.37 -1.75
CA SER A 301 -6.11 -13.57 -1.49
C SER A 301 -6.59 -13.61 -0.05
N VAL A 302 -7.73 -14.23 0.15
CA VAL A 302 -8.33 -14.47 1.47
C VAL A 302 -8.40 -15.98 1.68
N SER A 303 -7.82 -16.43 2.78
CA SER A 303 -7.96 -17.81 3.26
C SER A 303 -8.74 -17.82 4.56
N VAL A 304 -9.69 -18.72 4.69
CA VAL A 304 -10.51 -18.87 5.90
C VAL A 304 -10.35 -20.28 6.47
N LEU A 305 -10.31 -20.36 7.79
CA LEU A 305 -10.26 -21.61 8.53
C LEU A 305 -11.25 -21.56 9.69
N PRO A 306 -12.28 -22.41 9.72
CA PRO A 306 -13.06 -22.67 10.91
C PRO A 306 -12.17 -23.29 12.00
N VAL A 307 -12.18 -22.73 13.21
CA VAL A 307 -11.25 -23.10 14.27
C VAL A 307 -11.91 -23.53 15.56
N ASN A 308 -11.26 -24.46 16.25
CA ASN A 308 -11.49 -24.80 17.65
C ASN A 308 -10.40 -24.20 18.56
N ASP A 309 -10.52 -24.38 19.87
CA ASP A 309 -9.59 -23.81 20.85
C ASP A 309 -8.16 -24.34 20.70
N GLU A 310 -7.99 -25.61 20.30
CA GLU A 310 -6.66 -26.22 20.09
C GLU A 310 -5.96 -25.60 18.89
N GLN A 311 -6.70 -25.37 17.80
CA GLN A 311 -6.16 -24.71 16.59
C GLN A 311 -5.85 -23.24 16.86
N VAL A 312 -6.68 -22.53 17.62
CA VAL A 312 -6.39 -21.16 18.06
C VAL A 312 -5.12 -21.12 18.91
N ALA A 313 -4.97 -22.04 19.86
CA ALA A 313 -3.76 -22.15 20.68
C ALA A 313 -2.52 -22.44 19.81
N ALA A 314 -2.63 -23.34 18.83
CA ALA A 314 -1.56 -23.65 17.89
C ALA A 314 -1.17 -22.44 17.03
N LEU A 315 -2.15 -21.66 16.53
CA LEU A 315 -1.91 -20.45 15.76
C LEU A 315 -1.21 -19.36 16.59
N LYS A 316 -1.51 -19.26 17.89
CA LYS A 316 -0.88 -18.32 18.83
C LYS A 316 0.51 -18.73 19.31
N THR A 317 0.92 -19.98 19.09
CA THR A 317 2.26 -20.46 19.50
C THR A 317 3.35 -19.60 18.88
N PRO A 318 4.35 -19.13 19.65
CA PRO A 318 5.44 -18.32 19.13
C PRO A 318 6.23 -19.02 18.03
N VAL A 319 6.71 -18.24 17.06
CA VAL A 319 7.58 -18.67 15.96
C VAL A 319 8.88 -17.88 15.96
N GLN A 320 9.93 -18.42 15.35
CA GLN A 320 11.23 -17.74 15.28
C GLN A 320 11.40 -16.86 14.05
N MET A 321 10.66 -17.12 12.96
CA MET A 321 10.79 -16.36 11.73
C MET A 321 9.97 -15.08 11.75
N SER A 322 10.50 -14.01 11.13
CA SER A 322 9.83 -12.71 11.03
C SER A 322 8.72 -12.67 9.96
N ALA A 323 8.73 -13.59 9.02
CA ALA A 323 7.77 -13.62 7.91
C ALA A 323 6.33 -13.96 8.35
N TRP A 324 6.15 -14.61 9.50
CA TRP A 324 4.82 -14.91 10.03
C TRP A 324 4.33 -13.77 10.93
N PRO A 325 3.28 -13.04 10.56
CA PRO A 325 2.73 -11.97 11.39
C PRO A 325 1.99 -12.53 12.60
N MET A 326 1.97 -11.76 13.68
CA MET A 326 1.14 -12.12 14.83
C MET A 326 -0.33 -12.10 14.47
N MET A 327 -1.06 -13.13 14.91
CA MET A 327 -2.49 -13.20 14.82
C MET A 327 -3.13 -12.16 15.75
N GLN A 328 -4.01 -11.32 15.22
CA GLN A 328 -4.69 -10.24 15.95
C GLN A 328 -6.17 -10.56 16.12
N SER A 329 -6.75 -10.18 17.27
CA SER A 329 -8.20 -10.17 17.42
C SER A 329 -8.81 -9.03 16.60
N ILE A 330 -9.97 -9.26 16.01
CA ILE A 330 -10.71 -8.20 15.34
C ILE A 330 -11.58 -7.46 16.35
N GLU A 331 -11.39 -6.15 16.47
CA GLU A 331 -12.33 -5.28 17.16
C GLU A 331 -13.55 -5.06 16.27
N ARG A 332 -14.71 -5.53 16.73
CA ARG A 332 -15.97 -5.41 16.00
C ARG A 332 -16.61 -4.07 16.30
N GLY A 333 -17.04 -3.38 15.25
CA GLY A 333 -17.75 -2.11 15.38
C GLY A 333 -17.07 -0.96 14.65
N THR A 334 -17.62 0.23 14.81
CA THR A 334 -17.02 1.49 14.31
C THR A 334 -15.73 1.75 15.08
N ALA A 335 -14.69 2.16 14.35
CA ALA A 335 -13.46 2.64 14.98
C ALA A 335 -13.79 3.62 16.11
N ILE A 336 -13.13 3.45 17.26
CA ILE A 336 -13.29 4.40 18.38
C ILE A 336 -12.70 5.72 17.91
N VAL A 337 -13.57 6.70 17.74
CA VAL A 337 -13.18 8.07 17.40
C VAL A 337 -13.24 8.89 18.67
N GLU A 338 -12.08 9.30 19.16
CA GLU A 338 -12.00 10.20 20.31
C GLU A 338 -12.41 11.63 19.92
N ARG A 339 -13.00 12.34 20.88
CA ARG A 339 -13.32 13.75 20.69
C ARG A 339 -12.03 14.55 20.49
N LEU A 340 -12.05 15.48 19.54
CA LEU A 340 -10.93 16.41 19.35
C LEU A 340 -10.66 17.21 20.64
N PRO A 341 -9.39 17.50 20.94
CA PRO A 341 -9.02 18.36 22.05
C PRO A 341 -9.69 19.75 21.95
N ASP A 342 -10.01 20.35 23.10
CA ASP A 342 -10.55 21.70 23.14
C ASP A 342 -9.57 22.71 22.51
N GLY A 343 -10.11 23.70 21.79
CA GLY A 343 -9.32 24.72 21.11
C GLY A 343 -9.05 24.46 19.64
N LEU A 344 -9.32 23.24 19.13
CA LEU A 344 -9.19 22.91 17.69
C LEU A 344 -10.44 23.28 16.87
N THR A 345 -11.58 23.54 17.53
CA THR A 345 -12.79 23.99 16.84
C THR A 345 -12.64 25.46 16.49
N PRO A 346 -12.58 25.86 15.21
CA PRO A 346 -12.54 27.27 14.84
C PRO A 346 -13.77 27.99 15.37
N VAL A 347 -13.59 29.19 15.91
CA VAL A 347 -14.73 30.08 16.23
C VAL A 347 -15.33 30.49 14.89
N ALA A 348 -16.61 30.17 14.66
CA ALA A 348 -17.29 30.59 13.45
C ALA A 348 -17.31 32.11 13.36
N PRO A 349 -16.88 32.72 12.25
CA PRO A 349 -16.91 34.16 12.08
C PRO A 349 -18.36 34.66 12.06
N ILE A 350 -18.57 35.90 12.52
CA ILE A 350 -19.90 36.53 12.43
C ILE A 350 -20.08 37.02 10.99
N ALA A 351 -20.99 36.39 10.25
CA ALA A 351 -21.26 36.71 8.86
C ALA A 351 -21.70 38.18 8.71
N SER A 352 -21.18 38.85 7.70
CA SER A 352 -21.60 40.22 7.32
C SER A 352 -21.47 40.35 5.80
N ASP A 353 -22.26 41.26 5.20
CA ASP A 353 -22.27 41.44 3.76
C ASP A 353 -21.56 42.72 3.31
N ASN A 354 -20.81 42.62 2.22
CA ASN A 354 -20.22 43.72 1.48
C ASN A 354 -20.14 43.34 0.00
N ALA A 355 -20.97 44.00 -0.80
CA ALA A 355 -21.11 43.67 -2.23
C ALA A 355 -19.79 43.77 -3.03
N SER A 356 -18.96 44.77 -2.74
CA SER A 356 -17.66 44.97 -3.40
C SER A 356 -16.67 43.86 -3.03
N THR A 357 -16.56 43.54 -1.74
CA THR A 357 -15.69 42.46 -1.26
C THR A 357 -16.12 41.11 -1.83
N ARG A 358 -17.42 40.84 -1.82
CA ARG A 358 -18.00 39.63 -2.42
C ARG A 358 -17.65 39.50 -3.89
N ALA A 359 -17.87 40.57 -4.68
CA ALA A 359 -17.57 40.57 -6.10
C ALA A 359 -16.07 40.31 -6.37
N THR A 360 -15.20 40.94 -5.59
CA THR A 360 -13.73 40.76 -5.71
C THR A 360 -13.34 39.33 -5.42
N ILE A 361 -13.80 38.71 -4.33
CA ILE A 361 -13.46 37.32 -3.99
C ILE A 361 -14.03 36.37 -5.05
N THR A 362 -15.27 36.58 -5.49
CA THR A 362 -15.89 35.75 -6.54
C THR A 362 -15.08 35.83 -7.82
N SER A 363 -14.67 37.02 -8.26
CA SER A 363 -13.83 37.18 -9.45
C SER A 363 -12.49 36.47 -9.34
N ILE A 364 -11.82 36.54 -8.18
CA ILE A 364 -10.56 35.79 -7.94
C ILE A 364 -10.81 34.28 -8.02
N CYS A 365 -11.87 33.79 -7.43
CA CYS A 365 -12.20 32.37 -7.48
C CYS A 365 -12.50 31.89 -8.91
N ASP A 366 -13.27 32.66 -9.67
CA ASP A 366 -13.61 32.34 -11.07
C ASP A 366 -12.33 32.27 -11.95
N LEU A 367 -11.38 33.20 -11.73
CA LEU A 367 -10.10 33.22 -12.43
C LEU A 367 -9.25 31.98 -12.09
N LEU A 368 -9.19 31.58 -10.83
CA LEU A 368 -8.43 30.40 -10.40
C LEU A 368 -9.06 29.09 -10.91
N GLU A 369 -10.40 29.00 -10.93
CA GLU A 369 -11.09 27.87 -11.52
C GLU A 369 -10.83 27.77 -13.03
N ALA A 370 -10.86 28.88 -13.76
CA ALA A 370 -10.59 28.93 -15.19
C ALA A 370 -9.12 28.57 -15.54
N ALA A 371 -8.19 28.83 -14.62
CA ALA A 371 -6.75 28.58 -14.81
C ALA A 371 -6.33 27.14 -14.43
N GLU A 372 -7.23 26.27 -13.97
CA GLU A 372 -6.92 24.92 -13.44
C GLU A 372 -5.98 24.13 -14.37
N SER A 373 -6.35 23.98 -15.65
CA SER A 373 -5.55 23.20 -16.62
C SER A 373 -4.16 23.80 -16.85
N THR A 374 -4.10 25.12 -17.05
CA THR A 374 -2.85 25.83 -17.33
C THR A 374 -1.86 25.71 -16.17
N LEU A 375 -2.34 25.84 -14.94
CA LEU A 375 -1.51 25.75 -13.74
C LEU A 375 -1.05 24.30 -13.49
N ASN A 376 -1.90 23.31 -13.78
CA ASN A 376 -1.51 21.90 -13.70
C ASN A 376 -0.43 21.55 -14.74
N GLU A 377 -0.55 22.05 -15.98
CA GLU A 377 0.47 21.85 -17.03
C GLU A 377 1.82 22.46 -16.67
N LEU A 378 1.83 23.63 -16.01
CA LEU A 378 3.05 24.26 -15.51
C LEU A 378 3.64 23.46 -14.35
N ASP A 379 2.80 23.02 -13.43
CA ASP A 379 3.24 22.26 -12.25
C ASP A 379 3.75 20.87 -12.61
N ALA A 380 3.18 20.23 -13.60
CA ALA A 380 3.67 18.92 -14.09
C ALA A 380 5.15 18.95 -14.56
N LYS A 381 5.73 20.14 -14.83
CA LYS A 381 7.14 20.34 -15.19
C LYS A 381 8.04 20.56 -13.98
N SER A 382 7.51 21.04 -12.88
CA SER A 382 8.26 21.44 -11.68
C SER A 382 7.78 20.81 -10.37
N GLY A 383 6.69 20.04 -10.42
CA GLY A 383 6.03 19.42 -9.28
C GLY A 383 5.30 18.14 -9.67
N ASP A 384 4.18 17.89 -9.04
CA ASP A 384 3.31 16.70 -9.24
C ASP A 384 2.06 16.98 -10.10
N GLY A 385 1.93 18.20 -10.65
CA GLY A 385 0.88 18.54 -11.61
C GLY A 385 -0.49 18.84 -11.00
N ASP A 386 -0.57 19.20 -9.72
CA ASP A 386 -1.82 19.36 -8.98
C ASP A 386 -2.11 20.79 -8.47
N THR A 387 -1.21 21.75 -8.69
CA THR A 387 -1.37 23.14 -8.20
C THR A 387 -2.67 23.77 -8.69
N GLY A 388 -3.02 23.59 -9.95
CA GLY A 388 -4.27 24.12 -10.51
C GLY A 388 -5.50 23.51 -9.86
N SER A 389 -5.55 22.20 -9.73
CA SER A 389 -6.66 21.48 -9.10
C SER A 389 -6.81 21.84 -7.62
N THR A 390 -5.71 22.03 -6.91
CA THR A 390 -5.69 22.47 -5.51
C THR A 390 -6.29 23.88 -5.36
N LEU A 391 -5.87 24.82 -6.20
CA LEU A 391 -6.39 26.20 -6.20
C LEU A 391 -7.87 26.27 -6.62
N ALA A 392 -8.27 25.53 -7.64
CA ALA A 392 -9.66 25.48 -8.11
C ALA A 392 -10.58 24.86 -7.06
N THR A 393 -10.15 23.83 -6.36
CA THR A 393 -10.92 23.23 -5.25
C THR A 393 -11.12 24.23 -4.11
N ALA A 394 -10.07 24.94 -3.72
CA ALA A 394 -10.17 25.99 -2.71
C ALA A 394 -11.08 27.16 -3.15
N ALA A 395 -11.00 27.56 -4.42
CA ALA A 395 -11.86 28.59 -4.99
C ALA A 395 -13.34 28.22 -4.91
N ARG A 396 -13.69 26.97 -5.29
CA ARG A 396 -15.07 26.46 -5.17
C ARG A 396 -15.55 26.43 -3.71
N ALA A 397 -14.72 26.01 -2.77
CA ALA A 397 -15.05 26.00 -1.36
C ALA A 397 -15.29 27.42 -0.82
N LEU A 398 -14.41 28.37 -1.13
CA LEU A 398 -14.56 29.76 -0.75
C LEU A 398 -15.85 30.37 -1.32
N LYS A 399 -16.18 30.13 -2.59
CA LYS A 399 -17.46 30.60 -3.18
C LYS A 399 -18.68 30.02 -2.44
N GLY A 400 -18.59 28.74 -2.04
CA GLY A 400 -19.65 28.08 -1.28
C GLY A 400 -19.84 28.61 0.15
N SER A 401 -18.79 29.19 0.75
CA SER A 401 -18.79 29.70 2.13
C SER A 401 -19.00 31.22 2.26
N LEU A 402 -19.08 31.96 1.14
CA LEU A 402 -19.16 33.44 1.16
C LEU A 402 -20.31 33.99 1.99
N ASP A 403 -21.46 33.33 2.07
CA ASP A 403 -22.61 33.76 2.86
C ASP A 403 -22.37 33.65 4.39
N GLN A 404 -21.34 32.89 4.78
CA GLN A 404 -20.94 32.69 6.17
C GLN A 404 -19.72 33.54 6.55
N MET A 405 -19.15 34.29 5.58
CA MET A 405 -17.92 35.07 5.77
C MET A 405 -18.22 36.48 6.27
N PRO A 406 -17.33 37.07 7.08
CA PRO A 406 -17.45 38.44 7.60
C PRO A 406 -16.98 39.49 6.56
N LEU A 407 -17.68 39.59 5.42
CA LEU A 407 -17.24 40.35 4.24
C LEU A 407 -17.09 41.86 4.47
N ALA A 408 -17.74 42.42 5.48
CA ALA A 408 -17.68 43.86 5.83
C ALA A 408 -16.52 44.24 6.75
N ASP A 409 -15.83 43.24 7.34
CA ASP A 409 -14.77 43.46 8.33
C ASP A 409 -13.49 42.72 7.94
N LEU A 410 -12.52 43.43 7.40
CA LEU A 410 -11.25 42.84 6.96
C LEU A 410 -10.44 42.20 8.11
N THR A 411 -10.63 42.67 9.34
CA THR A 411 -9.90 42.11 10.50
C THR A 411 -10.35 40.68 10.83
N GLN A 412 -11.61 40.37 10.53
CA GLN A 412 -12.18 39.03 10.69
C GLN A 412 -12.15 38.24 9.38
N LEU A 413 -12.32 38.91 8.24
CA LEU A 413 -12.34 38.27 6.93
C LEU A 413 -10.99 37.60 6.60
N MET A 414 -9.88 38.28 6.81
CA MET A 414 -8.56 37.72 6.48
C MET A 414 -8.28 36.43 7.23
N PRO A 415 -8.41 36.32 8.56
CA PRO A 415 -8.28 35.06 9.26
C PRO A 415 -9.31 34.00 8.83
N ALA A 416 -10.54 34.38 8.50
CA ALA A 416 -11.55 33.44 8.02
C ALA A 416 -11.16 32.82 6.66
N LEU A 417 -10.64 33.62 5.72
CA LEU A 417 -10.08 33.15 4.46
C LEU A 417 -8.90 32.20 4.71
N GLY A 418 -7.98 32.56 5.59
CA GLY A 418 -6.84 31.72 5.96
C GLY A 418 -7.26 30.37 6.52
N ASN A 419 -8.27 30.35 7.40
CA ASN A 419 -8.81 29.10 7.96
C ASN A 419 -9.45 28.21 6.90
N GLU A 420 -10.28 28.76 6.03
CA GLU A 420 -10.93 28.03 4.94
C GLU A 420 -9.91 27.41 3.99
N LEU A 421 -8.91 28.20 3.58
CA LEU A 421 -7.85 27.71 2.70
C LEU A 421 -6.99 26.63 3.35
N SER A 422 -6.70 26.73 4.65
CA SER A 422 -5.94 25.70 5.35
C SER A 422 -6.67 24.36 5.45
N GLN A 423 -8.00 24.37 5.43
CA GLN A 423 -8.84 23.17 5.51
C GLN A 423 -9.12 22.55 4.14
N THR A 424 -9.18 23.37 3.09
CA THR A 424 -9.57 22.95 1.74
C THR A 424 -8.39 22.67 0.82
N MET A 425 -7.23 23.29 1.10
CA MET A 425 -5.99 23.05 0.33
C MET A 425 -5.08 22.08 1.07
N GLY A 426 -4.73 20.99 0.42
CA GLY A 426 -3.74 20.05 0.94
C GLY A 426 -2.30 20.60 0.89
N GLY A 427 -1.41 19.97 1.64
CA GLY A 427 0.03 20.24 1.58
C GLY A 427 0.45 21.60 2.14
N SER A 428 1.56 22.14 1.62
CA SER A 428 2.13 23.42 2.09
C SER A 428 1.39 24.67 1.60
N SER A 429 0.68 24.58 0.48
CA SER A 429 0.03 25.76 -0.15
C SER A 429 -1.06 26.35 0.74
N GLY A 430 -1.92 25.52 1.32
CA GLY A 430 -2.95 25.98 2.25
C GLY A 430 -2.38 26.64 3.51
N VAL A 431 -1.31 26.07 4.06
CA VAL A 431 -0.63 26.61 5.24
C VAL A 431 0.04 27.95 4.92
N ILE A 432 0.69 28.09 3.75
CA ILE A 432 1.31 29.33 3.32
C ILE A 432 0.25 30.45 3.19
N LEU A 433 -0.89 30.17 2.56
CA LEU A 433 -1.98 31.14 2.44
C LEU A 433 -2.64 31.44 3.78
N ALA A 434 -2.77 30.46 4.67
CA ALA A 434 -3.26 30.71 6.02
C ALA A 434 -2.34 31.66 6.81
N ILE A 435 -1.01 31.44 6.74
CA ILE A 435 -0.03 32.36 7.35
C ILE A 435 -0.17 33.77 6.79
N PHE A 436 -0.27 33.88 5.45
CA PHE A 436 -0.44 35.16 4.76
C PHE A 436 -1.69 35.91 5.23
N PHE A 437 -2.83 35.25 5.17
CA PHE A 437 -4.11 35.89 5.52
C PHE A 437 -4.24 36.17 7.00
N ASN A 438 -3.79 35.28 7.88
CA ASN A 438 -3.82 35.55 9.34
C ASN A 438 -2.96 36.75 9.72
N ALA A 439 -1.73 36.82 9.21
CA ALA A 439 -0.87 37.97 9.49
C ALA A 439 -1.40 39.27 8.86
N THR A 440 -2.05 39.20 7.70
CA THR A 440 -2.76 40.34 7.10
C THR A 440 -3.90 40.80 7.99
N GLY A 441 -4.71 39.88 8.56
CA GLY A 441 -5.80 40.21 9.49
C GLY A 441 -5.30 40.88 10.78
N ASP A 442 -4.21 40.36 11.34
CA ASP A 442 -3.54 40.96 12.50
C ASP A 442 -3.05 42.38 12.20
N ALA A 443 -2.50 42.63 11.01
CA ALA A 443 -2.09 43.94 10.58
C ALA A 443 -3.28 44.89 10.38
N CYS A 444 -4.39 44.43 9.80
CA CYS A 444 -5.64 45.18 9.71
C CYS A 444 -6.17 45.54 11.09
N ALA A 445 -6.14 44.63 12.06
CA ALA A 445 -6.58 44.88 13.44
C ALA A 445 -5.73 45.93 14.15
N ARG A 446 -4.48 46.13 13.74
CA ARG A 446 -3.63 47.24 14.20
C ARG A 446 -3.89 48.57 13.48
N GLY A 447 -4.83 48.59 12.53
CA GLY A 447 -5.23 49.79 11.79
C GLY A 447 -4.35 50.09 10.56
N LEU A 448 -3.60 49.15 10.06
CA LEU A 448 -2.83 49.33 8.81
C LEU A 448 -3.77 49.39 7.60
N PRO A 449 -3.49 50.25 6.59
CA PRO A 449 -4.15 50.13 5.30
C PRO A 449 -3.93 48.76 4.66
N ILE A 450 -4.91 48.26 3.88
CA ILE A 450 -4.90 46.89 3.34
C ILE A 450 -3.64 46.58 2.52
N GLU A 451 -3.13 47.54 1.75
CA GLU A 451 -1.92 47.36 0.93
C GLU A 451 -0.68 47.07 1.80
N LYS A 452 -0.58 47.73 2.95
CA LYS A 452 0.51 47.49 3.92
C LYS A 452 0.29 46.21 4.70
N ALA A 453 -0.97 45.91 5.06
CA ALA A 453 -1.33 44.71 5.76
C ALA A 453 -1.00 43.46 4.93
N LEU A 454 -1.31 43.46 3.62
CA LEU A 454 -0.94 42.40 2.71
C LEU A 454 0.59 42.22 2.60
N SER A 455 1.34 43.33 2.60
CA SER A 455 2.81 43.28 2.58
C SER A 455 3.37 42.64 3.86
N GLU A 456 2.84 42.96 5.05
CA GLU A 456 3.22 42.29 6.29
C GLU A 456 2.83 40.80 6.30
N GLY A 457 1.69 40.44 5.70
CA GLY A 457 1.29 39.07 5.48
C GLY A 457 2.34 38.28 4.69
N LEU A 458 2.85 38.87 3.62
CA LEU A 458 3.91 38.27 2.78
C LEU A 458 5.25 38.18 3.52
N ASP A 459 5.63 39.20 4.27
CA ASP A 459 6.83 39.17 5.11
C ASP A 459 6.77 38.04 6.12
N ARG A 460 5.58 37.78 6.70
CA ARG A 460 5.38 36.65 7.61
C ARG A 460 5.56 35.31 6.92
N VAL A 461 5.06 35.16 5.69
CA VAL A 461 5.29 33.93 4.88
C VAL A 461 6.78 33.73 4.66
N SER A 462 7.52 34.76 4.29
CA SER A 462 8.97 34.69 4.09
C SER A 462 9.71 34.34 5.39
N GLN A 463 9.32 34.91 6.52
CA GLN A 463 9.92 34.60 7.83
C GLN A 463 9.72 33.14 8.27
N VAL A 464 8.53 32.58 8.04
CA VAL A 464 8.20 31.21 8.44
C VAL A 464 8.70 30.19 7.42
N GLY A 465 8.49 30.46 6.13
CA GLY A 465 8.82 29.53 5.04
C GLY A 465 10.26 29.64 4.55
N GLY A 466 10.98 30.72 4.87
CA GLY A 466 12.37 30.95 4.46
C GLY A 466 12.54 31.38 3.01
N ALA A 467 11.52 31.29 2.16
CA ALA A 467 11.59 31.69 0.77
C ALA A 467 11.54 33.21 0.60
N VAL A 468 12.31 33.71 -0.35
CA VAL A 468 12.39 35.14 -0.69
C VAL A 468 12.30 35.32 -2.22
N LYS A 469 12.15 36.56 -2.66
CA LYS A 469 12.18 36.86 -4.08
C LYS A 469 13.51 36.38 -4.72
N GLY A 470 13.41 35.68 -5.84
CA GLY A 470 14.52 35.02 -6.51
C GLY A 470 14.64 33.52 -6.22
N ASP A 471 13.77 32.97 -5.41
CA ASP A 471 13.77 31.53 -5.05
C ASP A 471 12.85 30.69 -5.94
N ARG A 472 12.21 31.30 -6.94
CA ARG A 472 11.29 30.65 -7.90
C ARG A 472 10.02 30.14 -7.21
N THR A 473 9.24 31.09 -6.66
CA THR A 473 7.99 30.83 -5.93
C THR A 473 6.95 31.92 -6.24
N MET A 474 5.73 31.77 -5.71
CA MET A 474 4.70 32.81 -5.77
C MET A 474 5.19 34.19 -5.26
N ILE A 475 6.20 34.25 -4.39
CA ILE A 475 6.76 35.48 -3.83
C ILE A 475 7.36 36.35 -4.93
N ASP A 476 7.92 35.74 -5.98
CA ASP A 476 8.52 36.45 -7.10
C ASP A 476 7.53 37.33 -7.87
N ALA A 477 6.25 36.93 -7.89
CA ALA A 477 5.15 37.72 -8.46
C ALA A 477 4.43 38.57 -7.42
N LEU A 478 4.16 38.04 -6.23
CA LEU A 478 3.33 38.70 -5.22
C LEU A 478 4.05 39.89 -4.58
N GLN A 479 5.34 39.79 -4.26
CA GLN A 479 6.08 40.89 -3.64
C GLN A 479 6.10 42.14 -4.50
N PRO A 480 6.48 42.09 -5.82
CA PRO A 480 6.43 43.29 -6.67
C PRO A 480 4.99 43.78 -6.91
N ALA A 481 4.01 42.90 -7.00
CA ALA A 481 2.61 43.28 -7.13
C ALA A 481 2.14 44.15 -5.95
N LEU A 482 2.34 43.67 -4.71
CA LEU A 482 1.97 44.37 -3.48
C LEU A 482 2.73 45.68 -3.33
N GLY A 483 4.01 45.72 -3.72
CA GLY A 483 4.83 46.96 -3.72
C GLY A 483 4.32 48.02 -4.69
N SER A 484 3.58 47.62 -5.74
CA SER A 484 3.02 48.53 -6.76
C SER A 484 1.53 48.83 -6.54
N LEU A 485 0.88 48.20 -5.57
CA LEU A 485 -0.58 48.25 -5.37
C LEU A 485 -1.08 49.68 -5.03
N SER A 486 -0.29 50.46 -4.32
CA SER A 486 -0.61 51.86 -4.02
C SER A 486 -0.64 52.75 -5.29
N SER A 487 -0.07 52.32 -6.39
CA SER A 487 -0.14 52.99 -7.70
C SER A 487 -1.32 52.52 -8.56
N GLY A 488 -2.14 51.64 -8.03
CA GLY A 488 -3.33 51.05 -8.67
C GLY A 488 -3.17 49.61 -9.11
N VAL A 489 -4.30 48.93 -9.32
CA VAL A 489 -4.37 47.50 -9.62
C VAL A 489 -3.66 47.20 -10.97
N ALA A 490 -3.74 48.07 -11.97
CA ALA A 490 -3.06 47.93 -13.25
C ALA A 490 -1.54 47.89 -13.09
N ALA A 491 -0.97 48.77 -12.25
CA ALA A 491 0.45 48.77 -11.95
C ALA A 491 0.91 47.49 -11.22
N ALA A 492 0.06 47.02 -10.29
CA ALA A 492 0.28 45.79 -9.57
C ALA A 492 0.25 44.54 -10.52
N ALA A 493 -0.67 44.54 -11.48
CA ALA A 493 -0.78 43.48 -12.48
C ALA A 493 0.46 43.40 -13.39
N GLU A 494 0.94 44.56 -13.86
CA GLU A 494 2.19 44.60 -14.65
C GLU A 494 3.39 44.12 -13.84
N ALA A 495 3.47 44.49 -12.58
CA ALA A 495 4.54 44.05 -11.68
C ALA A 495 4.47 42.54 -11.39
N ALA A 496 3.26 42.00 -11.17
CA ALA A 496 3.01 40.58 -10.99
C ALA A 496 3.45 39.76 -12.20
N ARG A 497 3.05 40.18 -13.40
CA ARG A 497 3.42 39.51 -14.66
C ARG A 497 4.93 39.48 -14.86
N LYS A 498 5.59 40.63 -14.71
CA LYS A 498 7.06 40.67 -14.76
C LYS A 498 7.75 39.77 -13.76
N GLY A 499 7.17 39.67 -12.57
CA GLY A 499 7.63 38.79 -11.51
C GLY A 499 7.48 37.30 -11.89
N ALA A 500 6.31 36.91 -12.39
CA ALA A 500 6.06 35.55 -12.86
C ALA A 500 6.97 35.16 -14.01
N ASP A 501 7.10 36.02 -15.05
CA ASP A 501 7.96 35.77 -16.20
C ASP A 501 9.45 35.69 -15.81
N SER A 502 9.86 36.33 -14.74
CA SER A 502 11.24 36.25 -14.25
C SER A 502 11.58 34.85 -13.71
N THR A 503 10.60 34.08 -13.20
CA THR A 503 10.80 32.73 -12.67
C THR A 503 11.23 31.75 -13.75
N ALA A 504 10.80 31.94 -14.99
CA ALA A 504 11.24 31.13 -16.15
C ALA A 504 12.73 31.17 -16.42
N LYS A 505 13.43 32.19 -15.90
CA LYS A 505 14.89 32.38 -16.06
C LYS A 505 15.68 31.79 -14.88
N ILE A 506 14.99 31.29 -13.86
CA ILE A 506 15.61 30.72 -12.64
C ILE A 506 15.70 29.20 -12.83
N GLY A 507 16.91 28.72 -13.17
CA GLY A 507 17.14 27.29 -13.40
C GLY A 507 17.20 26.43 -12.14
N LYS A 508 17.28 27.04 -10.94
CA LYS A 508 17.31 26.32 -9.66
C LYS A 508 16.39 26.98 -8.65
N ALA A 509 15.29 26.31 -8.35
CA ALA A 509 14.44 26.73 -7.24
C ALA A 509 15.12 26.45 -5.89
N LYS A 510 14.87 27.29 -4.88
CA LYS A 510 15.43 27.12 -3.55
C LYS A 510 14.38 26.77 -2.49
N ALA A 511 13.12 26.74 -2.87
CA ALA A 511 12.02 26.38 -1.99
C ALA A 511 10.98 25.51 -2.73
N GLY A 512 10.15 24.82 -1.97
CA GLY A 512 9.11 23.94 -2.50
C GLY A 512 9.65 22.68 -3.19
N ARG A 513 8.75 21.93 -3.85
CA ARG A 513 9.09 20.69 -4.58
C ARG A 513 10.04 20.94 -5.75
N ALA A 514 9.91 22.09 -6.41
CA ALA A 514 10.78 22.48 -7.52
C ALA A 514 12.28 22.54 -7.15
N ALA A 515 12.63 22.64 -5.86
CA ALA A 515 14.02 22.61 -5.39
C ALA A 515 14.74 21.27 -5.68
N TYR A 516 14.00 20.21 -5.93
CA TYR A 516 14.50 18.85 -6.23
C TYR A 516 14.47 18.54 -7.73
N VAL A 517 13.98 19.47 -8.57
CA VAL A 517 13.81 19.27 -10.01
C VAL A 517 15.07 19.76 -10.75
N PRO A 518 15.57 19.00 -11.75
CA PRO A 518 16.70 19.42 -12.59
C PRO A 518 16.45 20.74 -13.32
N GLU A 519 17.53 21.50 -13.54
CA GLU A 519 17.51 22.82 -14.19
C GLU A 519 16.83 22.82 -15.56
N ASP A 520 17.09 21.80 -16.37
CA ASP A 520 16.55 21.67 -17.74
C ASP A 520 15.01 21.60 -17.76
N ASN A 521 14.40 21.15 -16.68
CA ASN A 521 12.93 21.05 -16.55
C ASN A 521 12.31 22.36 -16.06
N LEU A 522 13.09 23.24 -15.45
CA LEU A 522 12.62 24.50 -14.87
C LEU A 522 12.78 25.69 -15.82
N LEU A 523 13.86 25.73 -16.60
CA LEU A 523 14.15 26.84 -17.52
C LEU A 523 13.09 26.96 -18.63
N GLY A 524 12.70 28.21 -18.91
CA GLY A 524 11.69 28.52 -19.93
C GLY A 524 10.24 28.34 -19.45
N HIS A 525 10.00 27.95 -18.20
CA HIS A 525 8.66 27.77 -17.65
C HIS A 525 8.47 28.60 -16.39
N ASN A 526 7.34 29.30 -16.31
CA ASN A 526 6.98 30.05 -15.10
C ASN A 526 6.72 29.12 -13.92
N ASP A 527 6.99 29.61 -12.71
CA ASP A 527 6.53 28.96 -11.49
C ASP A 527 5.00 28.97 -11.43
N PRO A 528 4.32 27.83 -11.16
CA PRO A 528 2.85 27.77 -11.19
C PRO A 528 2.20 28.68 -10.15
N GLY A 529 2.81 28.85 -8.97
CA GLY A 529 2.33 29.78 -7.95
C GLY A 529 2.50 31.25 -8.35
N ALA A 530 3.63 31.60 -8.97
CA ALA A 530 3.86 32.95 -9.51
C ALA A 530 2.92 33.27 -10.67
N GLU A 531 2.63 32.30 -11.53
CA GLU A 531 1.67 32.43 -12.62
C GLU A 531 0.25 32.64 -12.09
N ALA A 532 -0.18 31.88 -11.07
CA ALA A 532 -1.48 32.07 -10.44
C ALA A 532 -1.64 33.51 -9.89
N VAL A 533 -0.62 34.04 -9.23
CA VAL A 533 -0.62 35.43 -8.74
C VAL A 533 -0.76 36.42 -9.90
N ALA A 534 -0.01 36.24 -10.99
CA ALA A 534 -0.09 37.13 -12.15
C ALA A 534 -1.49 37.12 -12.78
N LEU A 535 -2.07 35.95 -12.99
CA LEU A 535 -3.43 35.80 -13.53
C LEU A 535 -4.50 36.48 -12.67
N VAL A 536 -4.40 36.34 -11.33
CA VAL A 536 -5.31 37.03 -10.41
C VAL A 536 -5.23 38.54 -10.53
N PHE A 537 -4.02 39.13 -10.51
CA PHE A 537 -3.87 40.59 -10.61
C PHE A 537 -4.26 41.13 -11.99
N GLU A 538 -3.97 40.43 -13.09
CA GLU A 538 -4.42 40.78 -14.43
C GLU A 538 -5.94 40.75 -14.54
N GLY A 539 -6.59 39.73 -14.01
CA GLY A 539 -8.04 39.64 -14.00
C GLY A 539 -8.69 40.76 -13.20
N LEU A 540 -8.15 41.10 -12.02
CA LEU A 540 -8.63 42.21 -11.22
C LEU A 540 -8.45 43.56 -11.92
N ALA A 541 -7.36 43.76 -12.64
CA ALA A 541 -7.14 44.98 -13.43
C ALA A 541 -8.14 45.13 -14.59
N ASN A 542 -8.61 44.04 -15.16
CA ASN A 542 -9.58 44.04 -16.26
C ASN A 542 -11.04 44.27 -15.74
N CYS A 543 -11.30 44.04 -14.46
CA CYS A 543 -12.61 44.29 -13.83
C CYS A 543 -12.74 45.66 -13.18
N SER A 544 -11.65 46.41 -13.06
CA SER A 544 -11.57 47.76 -12.46
C SER A 544 -11.71 48.84 -13.54
#